data_eef30f9c238befd0c186f8070bb411d6
#
_entry.id   eef30f9c238befd0c186f8070bb411d6
#
_cell.length_a   1.000
_cell.length_b   1.000
_cell.length_c   1.000
_cell.angle_alpha   90.00
_cell.angle_beta   90.00
_cell.angle_gamma   90.00
#
_symmetry.space_group_name_H-M   'P 1'
#
loop_
_entity.id
_entity.type
_entity.pdbx_description
1 polymer ?
#
loop_
_entity_poly.entity_id
_entity_poly.type
_entity_poly.pdbx_seq_one_letter_code
_entity_poly.pdbx_strand_id
1 'polypeptide(L)'
;DNRLTVNGSIRIDQSNLFGTDPKYQYKPLWSVGAHYVLFQNKTNWLDRLVLRATYGINGNVSKKNGPYLIAAADRNNYFTNESAFYIKSPANPSLRWEKTQVTNIAIDFNLFQNRLNGSVEFYNKKSSDLLGDFSTDPTLGWSSMLMNFASLYNRGVEIVLNSENIKTNEFSWTSNFIFGYNKNKVLEVETSDESAYSYYSKLNTRKNYAMNSMFSVRYAGLDENGIP
;
A
#
# COMPACT_ATOMS: atom_id res chain seq x y z
N ASP A 1 -11.10 -23.09 -29.21
CA ASP A 1 -10.05 -22.04 -29.15
C ASP A 1 -9.86 -21.60 -27.71
N ASN A 2 -8.75 -21.99 -27.07
CA ASN A 2 -8.41 -21.57 -25.69
C ASN A 2 -7.87 -20.13 -25.65
N ARG A 3 -8.67 -19.18 -26.15
CA ARG A 3 -8.27 -17.76 -26.18
C ARG A 3 -8.55 -17.03 -24.87
N LEU A 4 -9.52 -17.51 -24.10
CA LEU A 4 -9.91 -16.93 -22.83
C LEU A 4 -9.57 -17.90 -21.68
N THR A 5 -8.81 -17.41 -20.72
CA THR A 5 -8.59 -18.09 -19.44
C THR A 5 -9.12 -17.22 -18.34
N VAL A 6 -9.94 -17.77 -17.45
CA VAL A 6 -10.44 -17.08 -16.26
C VAL A 6 -9.97 -17.85 -15.04
N ASN A 7 -9.49 -17.14 -14.04
CA ASN A 7 -9.12 -17.71 -12.76
C ASN A 7 -9.81 -16.95 -11.62
N GLY A 8 -10.05 -17.64 -10.53
CA GLY A 8 -10.62 -17.06 -9.33
C GLY A 8 -10.07 -17.75 -8.08
N SER A 9 -9.96 -17.00 -7.01
CA SER A 9 -9.61 -17.54 -5.70
C SER A 9 -10.44 -16.88 -4.63
N ILE A 10 -10.75 -17.64 -3.58
CA ILE A 10 -11.38 -17.17 -2.36
C ILE A 10 -10.69 -17.82 -1.16
N ARG A 11 -10.45 -17.04 -0.12
CA ARG A 11 -9.82 -17.48 1.12
C ARG A 11 -10.46 -16.74 2.31
N ILE A 12 -10.64 -17.45 3.40
CA ILE A 12 -11.09 -16.87 4.67
C ILE A 12 -9.98 -17.12 5.68
N ASP A 13 -9.39 -16.03 6.16
CA ASP A 13 -8.35 -16.08 7.18
C ASP A 13 -8.92 -15.62 8.52
N GLN A 14 -8.46 -16.24 9.59
CA GLN A 14 -8.84 -15.91 10.97
C GLN A 14 -7.59 -15.59 11.78
N SER A 15 -7.73 -14.70 12.75
CA SER A 15 -6.66 -14.37 13.68
C SER A 15 -7.26 -13.96 15.02
N ASN A 16 -6.62 -14.36 16.09
CA ASN A 16 -6.90 -13.91 17.47
C ASN A 16 -6.41 -12.48 17.75
N LEU A 17 -5.74 -11.86 16.77
CA LEU A 17 -5.28 -10.46 16.83
C LEU A 17 -6.33 -9.45 16.35
N PHE A 18 -7.51 -9.93 15.94
CA PHE A 18 -8.65 -9.07 15.61
C PHE A 18 -9.46 -8.68 16.84
N GLY A 19 -10.30 -7.67 16.63
CA GLY A 19 -11.28 -7.25 17.60
C GLY A 19 -12.20 -8.40 18.02
N THR A 20 -12.75 -8.29 19.19
CA THR A 20 -13.66 -9.29 19.77
C THR A 20 -15.07 -9.23 19.17
N ASP A 21 -15.37 -8.20 18.37
CA ASP A 21 -16.64 -8.08 17.65
C ASP A 21 -16.70 -9.07 16.49
N PRO A 22 -17.64 -10.05 16.48
CA PRO A 22 -17.79 -11.05 15.43
C PRO A 22 -17.89 -10.47 14.02
N LYS A 23 -18.41 -9.26 13.88
CA LYS A 23 -18.53 -8.54 12.59
C LYS A 23 -17.19 -8.36 11.87
N TYR A 24 -16.09 -8.33 12.61
CA TYR A 24 -14.75 -8.07 12.08
C TYR A 24 -13.86 -9.31 12.01
N GLN A 25 -14.31 -10.45 12.52
CA GLN A 25 -13.50 -11.68 12.61
C GLN A 25 -13.38 -12.45 11.28
N TYR A 26 -14.40 -12.34 10.41
CA TYR A 26 -14.49 -13.12 9.18
C TYR A 26 -14.54 -12.20 7.97
N LYS A 27 -13.44 -12.03 7.26
CA LYS A 27 -13.44 -11.30 5.98
C LYS A 27 -12.91 -12.21 4.87
N PRO A 28 -13.73 -12.52 3.86
CA PRO A 28 -13.25 -13.25 2.70
C PRO A 28 -12.29 -12.36 1.89
N LEU A 29 -11.15 -12.92 1.56
CA LEU A 29 -10.20 -12.39 0.60
C LEU A 29 -10.42 -13.13 -0.71
N TRP A 30 -10.50 -12.41 -1.82
CA TRP A 30 -10.80 -13.03 -3.09
C TRP A 30 -10.14 -12.28 -4.24
N SER A 31 -9.94 -12.99 -5.33
CA SER A 31 -9.49 -12.39 -6.57
C SER A 31 -10.13 -13.08 -7.77
N VAL A 32 -10.30 -12.32 -8.83
CA VAL A 32 -10.69 -12.81 -10.15
C VAL A 32 -9.73 -12.23 -11.18
N GLY A 33 -9.36 -13.04 -12.15
CA GLY A 33 -8.50 -12.63 -13.25
C GLY A 33 -8.97 -13.22 -14.56
N ALA A 34 -8.74 -12.49 -15.63
CA ALA A 34 -8.97 -12.93 -16.98
C ALA A 34 -7.75 -12.63 -17.84
N HIS A 35 -7.46 -13.55 -18.74
CA HIS A 35 -6.41 -13.48 -19.72
C HIS A 35 -7.04 -13.79 -21.07
N TYR A 36 -6.97 -12.84 -22.00
CA TYR A 36 -7.57 -13.01 -23.33
C TYR A 36 -6.53 -12.79 -24.44
N VAL A 37 -6.34 -13.81 -25.26
CA VAL A 37 -5.47 -13.76 -26.43
C VAL A 37 -6.21 -13.04 -27.55
N LEU A 38 -5.88 -11.75 -27.74
CA LEU A 38 -6.43 -10.91 -28.80
C LEU A 38 -5.94 -11.35 -30.18
N PHE A 39 -4.65 -11.67 -30.26
CA PHE A 39 -4.01 -12.08 -31.50
C PHE A 39 -2.93 -13.14 -31.23
N GLN A 40 -2.88 -14.14 -32.07
CA GLN A 40 -1.87 -15.20 -32.02
C GLN A 40 -1.72 -15.80 -33.43
N ASN A 41 -0.95 -15.15 -34.27
CA ASN A 41 -0.54 -15.64 -35.55
C ASN A 41 0.82 -15.04 -35.89
N LYS A 42 1.69 -15.80 -36.58
CA LYS A 42 2.98 -15.27 -37.05
C LYS A 42 2.74 -14.42 -38.27
N THR A 43 2.68 -13.10 -38.06
CA THR A 43 2.73 -12.12 -39.12
C THR A 43 4.14 -11.54 -39.20
N ASN A 44 4.38 -10.63 -40.15
CA ASN A 44 5.70 -10.03 -40.25
C ASN A 44 6.10 -9.16 -39.06
N TRP A 45 5.13 -8.63 -38.30
CA TRP A 45 5.41 -7.68 -37.24
C TRP A 45 4.71 -7.98 -35.88
N LEU A 46 3.55 -8.67 -35.87
CA LEU A 46 2.82 -9.01 -34.68
C LEU A 46 2.65 -10.53 -34.55
N ASP A 47 3.25 -11.13 -33.54
CA ASP A 47 3.19 -12.57 -33.30
C ASP A 47 2.11 -12.92 -32.30
N ARG A 48 2.03 -12.13 -31.23
CA ARG A 48 1.07 -12.36 -30.14
C ARG A 48 0.69 -11.06 -29.43
N LEU A 49 -0.58 -10.94 -29.10
CA LEU A 49 -1.11 -9.86 -28.28
C LEU A 49 -2.10 -10.42 -27.26
N VAL A 50 -1.89 -10.09 -26.02
CA VAL A 50 -2.68 -10.62 -24.90
C VAL A 50 -3.11 -9.48 -23.99
N LEU A 51 -4.37 -9.48 -23.61
CA LEU A 51 -4.91 -8.61 -22.59
C LEU A 51 -5.07 -9.40 -21.28
N ARG A 52 -4.54 -8.86 -20.20
CA ARG A 52 -4.74 -9.38 -18.83
C ARG A 52 -5.48 -8.35 -17.99
N ALA A 53 -6.44 -8.79 -17.21
CA ALA A 53 -7.11 -7.97 -16.22
C ALA A 53 -7.30 -8.78 -14.94
N THR A 54 -6.97 -8.19 -13.80
CA THR A 54 -7.20 -8.81 -12.50
C THR A 54 -7.81 -7.79 -11.54
N TYR A 55 -8.70 -8.28 -10.69
CA TYR A 55 -9.24 -7.54 -9.57
C TYR A 55 -9.31 -8.43 -8.35
N GLY A 56 -8.95 -7.89 -7.19
CA GLY A 56 -9.01 -8.66 -5.96
C GLY A 56 -8.92 -7.80 -4.71
N ILE A 57 -9.18 -8.45 -3.59
CA ILE A 57 -9.11 -7.88 -2.25
C ILE A 57 -8.13 -8.70 -1.43
N ASN A 58 -7.09 -8.03 -0.95
CA ASN A 58 -6.10 -8.57 -0.03
C ASN A 58 -6.28 -7.96 1.36
N GLY A 59 -5.93 -8.71 2.38
CA GLY A 59 -5.92 -8.28 3.77
C GLY A 59 -4.53 -8.37 4.38
N ASN A 60 -4.28 -7.52 5.36
CA ASN A 60 -3.10 -7.57 6.21
C ASN A 60 -3.50 -7.38 7.67
N VAL A 61 -2.75 -7.97 8.59
CA VAL A 61 -2.97 -7.84 10.03
C VAL A 61 -1.68 -7.44 10.73
N SER A 62 -1.79 -6.47 11.63
CA SER A 62 -0.67 -6.14 12.51
C SER A 62 -0.49 -7.24 13.56
N LYS A 63 0.70 -7.83 13.58
CA LYS A 63 1.08 -8.83 14.60
C LYS A 63 1.57 -8.19 15.91
N LYS A 64 1.73 -6.87 15.94
CA LYS A 64 2.28 -6.14 17.10
C LYS A 64 1.23 -5.75 18.12
N ASN A 65 -0.04 -5.72 17.72
CA ASN A 65 -1.14 -5.19 18.52
C ASN A 65 -2.30 -6.17 18.51
N GLY A 66 -3.07 -6.18 19.59
CA GLY A 66 -4.27 -6.99 19.75
C GLY A 66 -5.45 -6.16 20.26
N PRO A 67 -6.64 -6.76 20.35
CA PRO A 67 -7.85 -6.06 20.73
C PRO A 67 -8.00 -5.84 22.24
N TYR A 68 -7.10 -6.39 23.03
CA TYR A 68 -7.20 -6.41 24.48
C TYR A 68 -6.53 -5.21 25.14
N LEU A 69 -7.02 -4.83 26.33
CA LEU A 69 -6.33 -3.87 27.16
C LEU A 69 -4.99 -4.44 27.63
N ILE A 70 -3.94 -3.67 27.48
CA ILE A 70 -2.61 -3.99 27.98
C ILE A 70 -2.23 -2.95 29.03
N ALA A 71 -2.04 -3.39 30.27
CA ALA A 71 -1.44 -2.60 31.33
C ALA A 71 0.04 -2.93 31.46
N ALA A 72 0.86 -1.93 31.71
CA ALA A 72 2.28 -2.08 31.99
C ALA A 72 2.58 -1.60 33.39
N ALA A 73 3.54 -2.26 34.05
CA ALA A 73 3.99 -1.84 35.37
C ALA A 73 4.69 -0.47 35.28
N ASP A 74 4.37 0.39 36.18
CA ASP A 74 5.03 1.67 36.43
C ASP A 74 5.86 1.60 37.71
N ARG A 75 6.44 2.73 38.10
CA ARG A 75 7.07 2.85 39.41
C ARG A 75 6.04 2.69 40.52
N ASN A 76 6.47 2.21 41.67
CA ASN A 76 5.58 2.20 42.85
C ASN A 76 5.06 3.60 43.14
N ASN A 77 3.80 3.65 43.54
CA ASN A 77 3.20 4.88 44.02
C ASN A 77 4.05 5.47 45.16
N TYR A 78 4.44 6.73 45.05
CA TYR A 78 5.34 7.38 46.02
C TYR A 78 4.77 7.44 47.41
N PHE A 79 3.45 7.55 47.56
CA PHE A 79 2.78 7.69 48.88
C PHE A 79 2.43 6.36 49.52
N THR A 80 1.99 5.36 48.74
CA THR A 80 1.54 4.07 49.27
C THR A 80 2.59 2.96 49.16
N ASN A 81 3.64 3.20 48.36
CA ASN A 81 4.67 2.21 47.98
C ASN A 81 4.10 0.94 47.34
N GLU A 82 2.87 0.99 46.83
CA GLU A 82 2.22 -0.08 46.10
C GLU A 82 2.58 -0.03 44.62
N SER A 83 2.53 -1.18 43.97
CA SER A 83 2.78 -1.27 42.53
C SER A 83 1.73 -0.51 41.74
N ALA A 84 2.16 0.44 40.91
CA ALA A 84 1.31 1.19 40.00
C ALA A 84 1.36 0.56 38.59
N PHE A 85 0.28 0.71 37.84
CA PHE A 85 0.15 0.29 36.48
C PHE A 85 -0.42 1.44 35.63
N TYR A 86 0.03 1.53 34.40
CA TYR A 86 -0.58 2.44 33.42
C TYR A 86 -1.11 1.65 32.22
N ILE A 87 -2.13 2.20 31.56
CA ILE A 87 -2.69 1.61 30.35
C ILE A 87 -1.73 1.89 29.19
N LYS A 88 -1.06 0.86 28.70
CA LYS A 88 -0.16 0.94 27.55
C LYS A 88 -0.93 0.90 26.24
N SER A 89 -2.00 0.12 26.19
CA SER A 89 -2.88 0.01 25.02
C SER A 89 -4.30 -0.22 25.52
N PRO A 90 -5.25 0.68 25.22
CA PRO A 90 -6.66 0.45 25.52
C PRO A 90 -7.22 -0.69 24.68
N ALA A 91 -8.32 -1.28 25.16
CA ALA A 91 -9.03 -2.30 24.39
C ALA A 91 -9.66 -1.70 23.14
N ASN A 92 -9.53 -2.40 22.00
CA ASN A 92 -10.21 -2.04 20.76
C ASN A 92 -10.99 -3.24 20.18
N PRO A 93 -12.27 -3.44 20.55
CA PRO A 93 -13.09 -4.52 20.03
C PRO A 93 -13.31 -4.46 18.51
N SER A 94 -13.18 -3.28 17.92
CA SER A 94 -13.41 -3.03 16.47
C SER A 94 -12.17 -3.20 15.61
N LEU A 95 -11.04 -3.64 16.18
CA LEU A 95 -9.82 -3.87 15.45
C LEU A 95 -10.05 -4.90 14.34
N ARG A 96 -9.63 -4.57 13.10
CA ARG A 96 -9.92 -5.39 11.93
C ARG A 96 -8.76 -5.44 10.94
N TRP A 97 -8.89 -6.30 9.93
CA TRP A 97 -7.95 -6.40 8.82
C TRP A 97 -7.84 -5.07 8.08
N GLU A 98 -6.60 -4.68 7.79
CA GLU A 98 -6.34 -3.72 6.73
C GLU A 98 -6.78 -4.34 5.39
N LYS A 99 -7.38 -3.56 4.53
CA LYS A 99 -7.95 -3.99 3.26
C LYS A 99 -7.26 -3.29 2.11
N THR A 100 -6.77 -4.04 1.13
CA THR A 100 -6.24 -3.48 -0.12
C THR A 100 -7.00 -4.05 -1.31
N GLN A 101 -7.71 -3.19 -2.03
CA GLN A 101 -8.31 -3.49 -3.33
C GLN A 101 -7.26 -3.26 -4.40
N VAL A 102 -7.04 -4.25 -5.24
CA VAL A 102 -6.06 -4.22 -6.33
C VAL A 102 -6.77 -4.40 -7.66
N THR A 103 -6.61 -3.44 -8.55
CA THR A 103 -6.98 -3.55 -9.96
C THR A 103 -5.71 -3.53 -10.78
N ASN A 104 -5.56 -4.46 -11.69
CA ASN A 104 -4.43 -4.56 -12.57
C ASN A 104 -4.89 -4.86 -13.99
N ILE A 105 -4.40 -4.09 -14.97
CA ILE A 105 -4.68 -4.27 -16.40
C ILE A 105 -3.34 -4.24 -17.12
N ALA A 106 -3.08 -5.25 -17.95
CA ALA A 106 -1.84 -5.35 -18.69
C ALA A 106 -2.06 -5.81 -20.13
N ILE A 107 -1.14 -5.39 -20.99
CA ILE A 107 -1.02 -5.87 -22.36
C ILE A 107 0.36 -6.50 -22.48
N ASP A 108 0.39 -7.78 -22.86
CA ASP A 108 1.61 -8.49 -23.22
C ASP A 108 1.67 -8.62 -24.73
N PHE A 109 2.85 -8.42 -25.33
CA PHE A 109 3.03 -8.48 -26.77
C PHE A 109 4.34 -9.15 -27.16
N ASN A 110 4.30 -9.81 -28.30
CA ASN A 110 5.45 -10.35 -29.00
C ASN A 110 5.43 -9.83 -30.44
N LEU A 111 6.52 -9.23 -30.87
CA LEU A 111 6.66 -8.57 -32.17
C LEU A 111 7.89 -9.07 -32.91
N PHE A 112 7.86 -8.97 -34.25
CA PHE A 112 8.99 -9.22 -35.13
C PHE A 112 9.60 -10.60 -34.93
N GLN A 113 8.77 -11.65 -34.97
CA GLN A 113 9.18 -13.06 -34.74
C GLN A 113 9.85 -13.26 -33.37
N ASN A 114 9.24 -12.69 -32.32
CA ASN A 114 9.72 -12.67 -30.94
C ASN A 114 11.04 -11.88 -30.71
N ARG A 115 11.51 -11.11 -31.66
CA ARG A 115 12.71 -10.28 -31.44
C ARG A 115 12.48 -9.12 -30.51
N LEU A 116 11.23 -8.67 -30.38
CA LEU A 116 10.81 -7.70 -29.36
C LEU A 116 9.59 -8.27 -28.61
N ASN A 117 9.73 -8.43 -27.32
CA ASN A 117 8.63 -8.83 -26.45
C ASN A 117 8.59 -7.96 -25.21
N GLY A 118 7.42 -7.84 -24.62
CA GLY A 118 7.27 -7.03 -23.43
C GLY A 118 5.86 -6.99 -22.89
N SER A 119 5.71 -6.17 -21.86
CA SER A 119 4.43 -5.87 -21.25
C SER A 119 4.32 -4.40 -20.84
N VAL A 120 3.11 -3.89 -20.90
CA VAL A 120 2.71 -2.61 -20.32
C VAL A 120 1.61 -2.91 -19.33
N GLU A 121 1.83 -2.54 -18.08
CA GLU A 121 0.95 -2.83 -16.97
C GLU A 121 0.53 -1.54 -16.27
N PHE A 122 -0.77 -1.38 -16.01
CA PHE A 122 -1.34 -0.36 -15.17
C PHE A 122 -1.93 -1.00 -13.93
N TYR A 123 -1.62 -0.45 -12.76
CA TYR A 123 -2.21 -0.89 -11.51
C TYR A 123 -2.79 0.27 -10.69
N ASN A 124 -3.84 -0.06 -9.94
CA ASN A 124 -4.42 0.81 -8.93
C ASN A 124 -4.70 0.00 -7.65
N LYS A 125 -4.05 0.37 -6.55
CA LYS A 125 -4.18 -0.24 -5.23
C LYS A 125 -4.80 0.78 -4.30
N LYS A 126 -6.00 0.50 -3.79
CA LYS A 126 -6.66 1.33 -2.77
C LYS A 126 -6.62 0.58 -1.44
N SER A 127 -5.84 1.09 -0.50
CA SER A 127 -5.78 0.58 0.87
C SER A 127 -6.70 1.38 1.77
N SER A 128 -7.49 0.69 2.56
CA SER A 128 -8.43 1.23 3.54
C SER A 128 -8.37 0.43 4.83
N ASP A 129 -8.99 0.96 5.87
CA ASP A 129 -8.92 0.35 7.21
C ASP A 129 -7.46 0.17 7.69
N LEU A 130 -6.54 1.03 7.25
CA LEU A 130 -5.15 0.99 7.69
C LEU A 130 -5.06 1.40 9.16
N LEU A 131 -4.21 0.70 9.88
CA LEU A 131 -3.95 0.96 11.29
C LEU A 131 -3.11 2.22 11.48
N GLY A 132 -3.50 3.02 12.44
CA GLY A 132 -2.77 4.19 12.88
C GLY A 132 -3.15 4.58 14.30
N ASP A 133 -2.29 5.36 14.93
CA ASP A 133 -2.57 5.95 16.23
C ASP A 133 -3.58 7.09 16.07
N PHE A 134 -4.72 6.96 16.71
CA PHE A 134 -5.79 7.95 16.72
C PHE A 134 -5.77 8.70 18.06
N SER A 135 -5.72 10.03 18.00
CA SER A 135 -5.74 10.87 19.19
C SER A 135 -7.09 10.77 19.91
N THR A 136 -7.05 10.55 21.20
CA THR A 136 -8.24 10.44 22.04
C THR A 136 -8.27 11.56 23.07
N ASP A 137 -9.42 11.77 23.68
CA ASP A 137 -9.53 12.70 24.80
C ASP A 137 -8.67 12.20 25.97
N PRO A 138 -7.67 12.98 26.44
CA PRO A 138 -6.80 12.56 27.56
C PRO A 138 -7.54 12.28 28.86
N THR A 139 -8.77 12.78 29.03
CA THR A 139 -9.60 12.50 30.21
C THR A 139 -10.00 11.03 30.33
N LEU A 140 -9.87 10.24 29.23
CA LEU A 140 -10.07 8.79 29.22
C LEU A 140 -8.94 8.02 29.90
N GLY A 141 -7.82 8.68 30.26
CA GLY A 141 -6.64 8.06 30.87
C GLY A 141 -5.57 7.60 29.86
N TRP A 142 -5.76 7.87 28.56
CA TRP A 142 -4.78 7.66 27.48
C TRP A 142 -4.97 8.71 26.41
N SER A 143 -3.88 9.10 25.76
CA SER A 143 -3.87 10.16 24.74
C SER A 143 -4.04 9.65 23.31
N SER A 144 -3.85 8.36 23.06
CA SER A 144 -4.03 7.75 21.74
C SER A 144 -4.43 6.28 21.85
N MET A 145 -5.08 5.77 20.80
CA MET A 145 -5.35 4.36 20.63
C MET A 145 -5.16 3.93 19.17
N LEU A 146 -4.79 2.68 18.97
CA LEU A 146 -4.67 2.10 17.65
C LEU A 146 -6.06 1.83 17.05
N MET A 147 -6.34 2.39 15.88
CA MET A 147 -7.61 2.24 15.18
C MET A 147 -7.40 2.00 13.68
N ASN A 148 -8.41 1.39 13.03
CA ASN A 148 -8.47 1.25 11.58
C ASN A 148 -9.23 2.43 10.98
N PHE A 149 -8.53 3.48 10.57
CA PHE A 149 -9.16 4.68 10.01
C PHE A 149 -8.46 5.23 8.78
N ALA A 150 -7.17 4.97 8.63
CA ALA A 150 -6.38 5.57 7.56
C ALA A 150 -6.64 4.90 6.20
N SER A 151 -6.49 5.66 5.16
CA SER A 151 -6.62 5.17 3.79
C SER A 151 -5.69 5.88 2.82
N LEU A 152 -5.23 5.15 1.81
CA LEU A 152 -4.39 5.67 0.73
C LEU A 152 -4.67 4.94 -0.59
N TYR A 153 -4.30 5.56 -1.70
CA TYR A 153 -4.15 4.86 -2.96
C TYR A 153 -2.71 4.89 -3.46
N ASN A 154 -2.41 3.88 -4.26
CA ASN A 154 -1.14 3.74 -4.94
C ASN A 154 -1.41 3.24 -6.36
N ARG A 155 -1.01 3.99 -7.37
CA ARG A 155 -1.23 3.66 -8.77
C ARG A 155 0.01 3.92 -9.59
N GLY A 156 0.18 3.13 -10.63
CA GLY A 156 1.35 3.27 -11.48
C GLY A 156 1.24 2.57 -12.81
N VAL A 157 2.29 2.75 -13.59
CA VAL A 157 2.51 2.09 -14.87
C VAL A 157 3.86 1.43 -14.82
N GLU A 158 3.93 0.19 -15.28
CA GLU A 158 5.17 -0.57 -15.44
C GLU A 158 5.31 -1.00 -16.89
N ILE A 159 6.50 -0.86 -17.45
CA ILE A 159 6.84 -1.25 -18.81
C ILE A 159 8.08 -2.14 -18.74
N VAL A 160 7.97 -3.31 -19.32
CA VAL A 160 9.10 -4.23 -19.51
C VAL A 160 9.24 -4.52 -20.98
N LEU A 161 10.43 -4.28 -21.54
CA LEU A 161 10.75 -4.57 -22.93
C LEU A 161 12.01 -5.41 -23.00
N ASN A 162 11.96 -6.48 -23.77
CA ASN A 162 13.11 -7.32 -24.09
C ASN A 162 13.30 -7.34 -25.59
N SER A 163 14.50 -7.06 -26.05
CA SER A 163 14.81 -7.08 -27.49
C SER A 163 16.04 -7.91 -27.79
N GLU A 164 15.94 -8.70 -28.84
CA GLU A 164 17.08 -9.35 -29.49
C GLU A 164 17.51 -8.48 -30.67
N ASN A 165 18.54 -7.64 -30.42
CA ASN A 165 18.96 -6.63 -31.39
C ASN A 165 19.75 -7.26 -32.54
N ILE A 166 20.70 -8.11 -32.19
CA ILE A 166 21.54 -8.83 -33.13
C ILE A 166 21.65 -10.28 -32.70
N LYS A 167 21.52 -11.20 -33.65
CA LYS A 167 21.77 -12.61 -33.44
C LYS A 167 22.40 -13.22 -34.65
N THR A 168 23.65 -13.64 -34.51
CA THR A 168 24.43 -14.39 -35.49
C THR A 168 24.92 -15.69 -34.82
N ASN A 169 25.63 -16.53 -35.58
CA ASN A 169 26.21 -17.75 -35.01
C ASN A 169 27.33 -17.47 -34.00
N GLU A 170 27.99 -16.32 -34.10
CA GLU A 170 29.16 -15.98 -33.31
C GLU A 170 28.90 -14.84 -32.31
N PHE A 171 27.83 -14.05 -32.53
CA PHE A 171 27.54 -12.88 -31.72
C PHE A 171 26.06 -12.72 -31.47
N SER A 172 25.71 -12.42 -30.21
CA SER A 172 24.35 -12.13 -29.80
C SER A 172 24.31 -10.88 -28.90
N TRP A 173 23.43 -9.94 -29.24
CA TRP A 173 23.17 -8.76 -28.42
C TRP A 173 21.70 -8.65 -28.10
N THR A 174 21.38 -8.73 -26.81
CA THR A 174 20.03 -8.53 -26.26
C THR A 174 20.00 -7.30 -25.35
N SER A 175 18.85 -6.64 -25.29
CA SER A 175 18.62 -5.51 -24.39
C SER A 175 17.36 -5.76 -23.56
N ASN A 176 17.41 -5.37 -22.30
CA ASN A 176 16.27 -5.35 -21.40
C ASN A 176 16.07 -3.92 -20.91
N PHE A 177 14.83 -3.41 -21.03
CA PHE A 177 14.43 -2.11 -20.55
C PHE A 177 13.27 -2.27 -19.56
N ILE A 178 13.41 -1.70 -18.36
CA ILE A 178 12.40 -1.70 -17.32
C ILE A 178 12.14 -0.26 -16.92
N PHE A 179 10.89 0.15 -16.99
CA PHE A 179 10.43 1.46 -16.54
C PHE A 179 9.27 1.31 -15.58
N GLY A 180 9.31 2.01 -14.44
CA GLY A 180 8.25 2.06 -13.47
C GLY A 180 7.93 3.48 -13.05
N TYR A 181 6.66 3.86 -13.12
CA TYR A 181 6.15 5.10 -12.54
C TYR A 181 5.11 4.78 -11.49
N ASN A 182 5.28 5.35 -10.30
CA ASN A 182 4.39 5.16 -9.17
C ASN A 182 3.95 6.50 -8.58
N LYS A 183 2.67 6.62 -8.25
CA LYS A 183 2.12 7.77 -7.54
C LYS A 183 1.22 7.27 -6.42
N ASN A 184 1.52 7.67 -5.18
CA ASN A 184 0.65 7.43 -4.05
C ASN A 184 0.04 8.73 -3.51
N LYS A 185 -1.07 8.62 -2.81
CA LYS A 185 -1.74 9.73 -2.14
C LYS A 185 -2.50 9.22 -0.92
N VAL A 186 -2.29 9.89 0.19
CA VAL A 186 -3.05 9.67 1.43
C VAL A 186 -4.42 10.31 1.29
N LEU A 187 -5.47 9.52 1.54
CA LEU A 187 -6.86 9.95 1.47
C LEU A 187 -7.40 10.35 2.84
N GLU A 188 -7.06 9.54 3.85
CA GLU A 188 -7.48 9.75 5.24
C GLU A 188 -6.33 9.40 6.17
N VAL A 189 -6.09 10.25 7.14
CA VAL A 189 -5.10 10.10 8.21
C VAL A 189 -5.47 11.05 9.34
N GLU A 190 -5.20 10.67 10.57
CA GLU A 190 -5.26 11.58 11.70
C GLU A 190 -4.07 12.52 11.66
N THR A 191 -4.34 13.81 11.74
CA THR A 191 -3.31 14.84 11.79
C THR A 191 -3.57 15.71 13.02
N SER A 192 -2.80 15.47 14.07
CA SER A 192 -2.98 16.15 15.37
C SER A 192 -2.46 17.58 15.38
N ASP A 193 -1.59 17.94 14.45
CA ASP A 193 -0.94 19.27 14.40
C ASP A 193 -0.82 19.72 12.94
N GLU A 194 -1.50 20.84 12.62
CA GLU A 194 -1.46 21.50 11.31
C GLU A 194 -0.61 22.77 11.32
N SER A 195 0.18 23.02 12.38
CA SER A 195 1.09 24.16 12.42
C SER A 195 2.15 24.07 11.31
N ALA A 196 2.60 25.23 10.81
CA ALA A 196 3.67 25.26 9.80
C ALA A 196 4.93 24.53 10.29
N TYR A 197 5.24 24.61 11.59
CA TYR A 197 6.36 23.89 12.20
C TYR A 197 6.25 22.37 12.04
N SER A 198 5.07 21.79 12.21
CA SER A 198 4.86 20.35 12.11
C SER A 198 5.06 19.80 10.68
N TYR A 199 4.99 20.66 9.65
CA TYR A 199 5.24 20.24 8.26
C TYR A 199 6.72 19.97 7.99
N TYR A 200 7.64 20.74 8.54
CA TYR A 200 9.07 20.58 8.23
C TYR A 200 9.89 19.92 9.34
N SER A 201 9.37 19.88 10.58
CA SER A 201 10.11 19.31 11.72
C SER A 201 10.02 17.80 11.84
N LYS A 202 8.99 17.16 11.24
CA LYS A 202 8.75 15.73 11.32
C LYS A 202 8.26 15.19 9.98
N LEU A 203 8.69 13.97 9.64
CA LEU A 203 8.12 13.19 8.54
C LEU A 203 6.72 12.71 8.94
N ASN A 204 5.73 13.57 8.80
CA ASN A 204 4.35 13.23 9.13
C ASN A 204 3.58 12.89 7.85
N THR A 205 2.84 11.81 7.89
CA THR A 205 1.87 11.47 6.84
C THR A 205 0.74 12.49 6.86
N ARG A 206 0.44 13.10 5.71
CA ARG A 206 -0.57 14.15 5.58
C ARG A 206 -1.61 13.81 4.53
N LYS A 207 -2.86 14.17 4.82
CA LYS A 207 -3.97 14.03 3.86
C LYS A 207 -3.68 14.82 2.60
N ASN A 208 -4.00 14.24 1.45
CA ASN A 208 -3.80 14.80 0.11
C ASN A 208 -2.37 14.85 -0.41
N TYR A 209 -1.38 14.44 0.37
CA TYR A 209 0.02 14.32 -0.05
C TYR A 209 0.43 12.86 -0.24
N ALA A 210 1.57 12.64 -0.85
CA ALA A 210 2.16 11.31 -0.89
C ALA A 210 2.62 10.91 0.51
N MET A 211 2.53 9.61 0.81
CA MET A 211 3.13 9.07 2.02
C MET A 211 4.64 9.37 1.99
N ASN A 212 5.22 9.80 3.08
CA ASN A 212 6.62 10.24 3.19
C ASN A 212 6.98 11.51 2.37
N SER A 213 6.01 12.41 2.13
CA SER A 213 6.31 13.72 1.55
C SER A 213 7.19 14.53 2.49
N MET A 214 8.23 15.12 1.93
CA MET A 214 9.07 16.09 2.63
C MET A 214 8.59 17.50 2.31
N PHE A 215 8.55 18.33 3.32
CA PHE A 215 8.17 19.74 3.19
C PHE A 215 9.35 20.61 3.60
N SER A 216 9.46 21.76 2.98
CA SER A 216 10.47 22.76 3.32
C SER A 216 9.89 24.16 3.23
N VAL A 217 10.47 25.08 3.95
CA VAL A 217 10.17 26.50 3.83
C VAL A 217 10.88 27.03 2.59
N ARG A 218 10.17 27.80 1.78
CA ARG A 218 10.78 28.47 0.61
C ARG A 218 11.71 29.58 1.11
N TYR A 219 12.96 29.54 0.69
CA TYR A 219 13.90 30.61 0.95
C TYR A 219 13.45 31.90 0.24
N ALA A 220 13.24 32.95 0.98
CA ALA A 220 12.76 34.25 0.48
C ALA A 220 13.86 35.29 0.27
N GLY A 221 15.10 34.93 0.58
CA GLY A 221 16.26 35.86 0.60
C GLY A 221 16.67 36.24 2.01
N LEU A 222 17.57 37.19 2.10
CA LEU A 222 17.99 37.79 3.36
C LEU A 222 17.24 39.14 3.56
N ASP A 223 16.95 39.47 4.81
CA ASP A 223 16.42 40.77 5.17
C ASP A 223 17.53 41.88 5.14
N GLU A 224 17.20 43.10 5.50
CA GLU A 224 18.13 44.24 5.55
C GLU A 224 19.29 44.03 6.53
N ASN A 225 19.18 43.11 7.48
CA ASN A 225 20.18 42.74 8.46
C ASN A 225 20.97 41.47 8.08
N GLY A 226 20.70 40.89 6.91
CA GLY A 226 21.34 39.67 6.46
C GLY A 226 20.80 38.40 7.11
N ILE A 227 19.60 38.44 7.70
CA ILE A 227 18.93 37.26 8.34
C ILE A 227 17.99 36.61 7.32
N PRO A 228 18.01 35.25 7.15
CA PRO A 228 17.13 34.52 6.25
C PRO A 228 15.70 34.44 6.75
#